data_9dcd498c7855d2395464a79b498a348e
#
_entry.id   9dcd498c7855d2395464a79b498a348e
#
_cell.length_a   1.000
_cell.length_b   1.000
_cell.length_c   1.000
_cell.angle_alpha   90.00
_cell.angle_beta   90.00
_cell.angle_gamma   90.00
#
_symmetry.space_group_name_H-M   'P 1'
#
loop_
_entity.id
_entity.type
_entity.pdbx_description
1 polymer ?
#
loop_
_entity_poly.entity_id
_entity_poly.type
_entity_poly.pdbx_seq_one_letter_code
_entity_poly.pdbx_strand_id
1 'polypeptide(L)'
;MIQMQSNLEVADNSGAKRVQCIKVLGGSKRRFASVGDVIVVSVKEAQPRARVKKGDVHRAVIVRTKKDVRRPDGSVIRFDSNAAVLVNKTEEPIGTRIFGPVVRELRGRGFMKIISLAPEVL
;
A
#
# COMPACT_ATOMS: atom_id res chain seq x y z
N MET A 1 9.33 -5.79 5.74
CA MET A 1 8.35 -5.21 6.64
C MET A 1 8.45 -3.69 6.63
N ILE A 2 7.35 -3.04 6.85
CA ILE A 2 7.26 -1.59 6.77
C ILE A 2 7.18 -1.02 8.18
N GLN A 3 7.97 0.00 8.45
CA GLN A 3 7.97 0.69 9.73
C GLN A 3 7.93 2.20 9.50
N MET A 4 7.88 2.98 10.58
CA MET A 4 7.97 4.43 10.48
C MET A 4 9.23 4.82 9.70
N GLN A 5 9.10 5.82 8.83
CA GLN A 5 10.14 6.34 7.94
C GLN A 5 10.52 5.44 6.77
N SER A 6 9.86 4.28 6.61
CA SER A 6 10.04 3.47 5.39
C SER A 6 9.47 4.20 4.18
N ASN A 7 10.20 4.14 3.06
CA ASN A 7 9.73 4.69 1.79
C ASN A 7 9.06 3.60 0.97
N LEU A 8 7.95 3.95 0.32
CA LEU A 8 7.20 3.03 -0.54
C LEU A 8 6.90 3.69 -1.86
N GLU A 9 6.84 2.88 -2.92
CA GLU A 9 6.30 3.30 -4.20
C GLU A 9 4.78 3.33 -4.12
N VAL A 10 4.16 4.18 -4.93
CA VAL A 10 2.70 4.22 -5.04
C VAL A 10 2.28 3.45 -6.27
N ALA A 11 1.43 2.46 -6.10
CA ALA A 11 1.02 1.53 -7.15
C ALA A 11 -0.29 1.93 -7.82
N ASP A 12 -0.71 3.19 -7.70
CA ASP A 12 -1.95 3.65 -8.30
C ASP A 12 -1.75 4.93 -9.14
N ASN A 13 -2.83 5.38 -9.78
CA ASN A 13 -2.83 6.58 -10.62
C ASN A 13 -3.34 7.81 -9.89
N SER A 14 -3.25 7.86 -8.56
CA SER A 14 -3.65 9.03 -7.78
C SER A 14 -2.76 10.26 -8.04
N GLY A 15 -1.57 10.03 -8.57
CA GLY A 15 -0.60 11.08 -8.86
C GLY A 15 0.59 11.08 -7.91
N ALA A 16 0.51 10.43 -6.78
CA ALA A 16 1.66 10.26 -5.91
C ALA A 16 2.61 9.22 -6.50
N LYS A 17 3.91 9.49 -6.39
CA LYS A 17 4.94 8.56 -6.89
C LYS A 17 5.64 7.84 -5.75
N ARG A 18 5.95 8.55 -4.67
CA ARG A 18 6.65 7.98 -3.52
C ARG A 18 6.06 8.56 -2.24
N VAL A 19 5.90 7.70 -1.26
CA VAL A 19 5.38 8.07 0.06
C VAL A 19 6.28 7.52 1.14
N GLN A 20 6.18 8.12 2.33
CA GLN A 20 6.91 7.67 3.50
C GLN A 20 5.94 7.32 4.61
N CYS A 21 6.12 6.15 5.21
CA CYS A 21 5.30 5.72 6.33
C CYS A 21 5.60 6.60 7.55
N ILE A 22 4.57 7.22 8.12
CA ILE A 22 4.71 8.02 9.34
C ILE A 22 4.06 7.36 10.54
N LYS A 23 3.16 6.40 10.33
CA LYS A 23 2.56 5.65 11.43
C LYS A 23 2.01 4.32 10.94
N VAL A 24 2.18 3.28 11.76
CA VAL A 24 1.56 1.98 11.53
C VAL A 24 0.30 1.90 12.40
N LEU A 25 -0.86 1.69 11.76
CA LEU A 25 -2.14 1.58 12.46
C LEU A 25 -2.36 0.15 12.97
N GLY A 26 -3.21 -0.01 13.97
CA GLY A 26 -3.58 -1.32 14.49
C GLY A 26 -3.16 -1.59 15.92
N GLY A 27 -2.80 -0.55 16.70
CA GLY A 27 -2.48 -0.68 18.11
C GLY A 27 -1.34 0.21 18.55
N SER A 28 -1.33 0.58 19.83
CA SER A 28 -0.39 1.58 20.36
C SER A 28 1.07 1.13 20.35
N LYS A 29 1.32 -0.19 20.32
CA LYS A 29 2.69 -0.73 20.32
C LYS A 29 3.08 -1.36 19.00
N ARG A 30 2.27 -1.23 17.97
CA ARG A 30 2.57 -1.83 16.68
C ARG A 30 3.68 -1.08 15.98
N ARG A 31 4.76 -1.79 15.63
CA ARG A 31 5.95 -1.20 14.99
C ARG A 31 6.06 -1.48 13.51
N PHE A 32 5.55 -2.63 13.05
CA PHE A 32 5.76 -3.11 11.70
C PHE A 32 4.43 -3.40 11.02
N ALA A 33 4.39 -3.13 9.73
CA ALA A 33 3.27 -3.45 8.87
C ALA A 33 3.72 -4.40 7.76
N SER A 34 2.81 -5.21 7.28
CA SER A 34 3.02 -6.12 6.17
C SER A 34 1.90 -5.93 5.14
N VAL A 35 1.81 -6.82 4.15
CA VAL A 35 0.77 -6.74 3.12
C VAL A 35 -0.63 -6.76 3.75
N GLY A 36 -1.51 -5.94 3.23
CA GLY A 36 -2.88 -5.82 3.72
C GLY A 36 -3.05 -4.93 4.94
N ASP A 37 -1.97 -4.42 5.51
CA ASP A 37 -2.05 -3.50 6.64
C ASP A 37 -2.25 -2.07 6.15
N VAL A 38 -2.95 -1.28 6.95
CA VAL A 38 -3.17 0.14 6.67
C VAL A 38 -2.15 0.96 7.45
N ILE A 39 -1.49 1.88 6.76
CA ILE A 39 -0.54 2.79 7.36
C ILE A 39 -0.92 4.22 7.03
N VAL A 40 -0.36 5.18 7.78
CA VAL A 40 -0.47 6.60 7.45
C VAL A 40 0.83 7.00 6.78
N VAL A 41 0.71 7.67 5.64
CA VAL A 41 1.86 8.06 4.82
C VAL A 41 1.85 9.54 4.53
N SER A 42 3.05 10.10 4.31
CA SER A 42 3.23 11.44 3.80
C SER A 42 3.75 11.36 2.36
N VAL A 43 3.16 12.12 1.46
CA VAL A 43 3.54 12.12 0.05
C VAL A 43 4.85 12.90 -0.12
N LYS A 44 5.88 12.24 -0.62
CA LYS A 44 7.21 12.85 -0.83
C LYS A 44 7.45 13.28 -2.27
N GLU A 45 6.85 12.57 -3.23
CA GLU A 45 6.92 12.92 -4.64
C GLU A 45 5.55 12.71 -5.26
N ALA A 46 5.10 13.68 -6.05
CA ALA A 46 3.83 13.62 -6.74
C ALA A 46 3.93 14.31 -8.09
N GLN A 47 3.06 13.91 -9.03
CA GLN A 47 2.95 14.55 -10.33
C GLN A 47 2.32 15.94 -10.18
N PRO A 48 2.72 16.93 -11.01
CA PRO A 48 2.05 18.22 -11.03
C PRO A 48 0.56 18.06 -11.39
N ARG A 49 -0.28 18.89 -10.78
CA ARG A 49 -1.73 18.92 -11.05
C ARG A 49 -2.47 17.61 -10.73
N ALA A 50 -1.90 16.76 -9.90
CA ALA A 50 -2.55 15.55 -9.44
C ALA A 50 -3.52 15.83 -8.29
N ARG A 51 -4.42 14.88 -8.04
CA ARG A 51 -5.32 14.95 -6.88
C ARG A 51 -4.55 14.96 -5.57
N VAL A 52 -3.45 14.22 -5.53
CA VAL A 52 -2.59 14.09 -4.36
C VAL A 52 -1.35 14.93 -4.60
N LYS A 53 -1.04 15.80 -3.63
CA LYS A 53 0.08 16.73 -3.75
C LYS A 53 1.18 16.37 -2.77
N LYS A 54 2.40 16.80 -3.09
CA LYS A 54 3.54 16.65 -2.20
C LYS A 54 3.23 17.28 -0.84
N GLY A 55 3.53 16.54 0.23
CA GLY A 55 3.27 16.98 1.58
C GLY A 55 1.93 16.55 2.15
N ASP A 56 1.03 16.03 1.32
CA ASP A 56 -0.25 15.53 1.81
C ASP A 56 -0.06 14.30 2.69
N VAL A 57 -0.99 14.12 3.63
CA VAL A 57 -1.03 12.96 4.51
C VAL A 57 -2.28 12.14 4.18
N HIS A 58 -2.07 10.85 3.88
CA HIS A 58 -3.14 9.94 3.51
C HIS A 58 -2.95 8.59 4.19
N ARG A 59 -4.01 7.79 4.20
CA ARG A 59 -3.90 6.37 4.55
C ARG A 59 -3.53 5.60 3.30
N ALA A 60 -2.82 4.50 3.50
CA ALA A 60 -2.41 3.63 2.40
C ALA A 60 -2.48 2.18 2.84
N VAL A 61 -2.77 1.29 1.89
CA VAL A 61 -2.77 -0.16 2.09
C VAL A 61 -1.54 -0.72 1.40
N ILE A 62 -0.75 -1.51 2.12
CA ILE A 62 0.44 -2.13 1.57
C ILE A 62 0.02 -3.30 0.68
N VAL A 63 0.41 -3.24 -0.60
CA VAL A 63 0.03 -4.25 -1.59
C VAL A 63 1.19 -5.15 -2.01
N ARG A 64 2.42 -4.73 -1.83
CA ARG A 64 3.63 -5.50 -2.13
C ARG A 64 4.72 -5.19 -1.12
N THR A 65 5.53 -6.19 -0.78
CA THR A 65 6.69 -5.99 0.09
C THR A 65 7.90 -6.75 -0.44
N LYS A 66 9.09 -6.25 -0.12
CA LYS A 66 10.33 -6.98 -0.36
C LYS A 66 10.48 -8.14 0.60
N LYS A 67 9.90 -8.02 1.80
CA LYS A 67 9.93 -9.09 2.79
C LYS A 67 9.03 -10.24 2.34
N ASP A 68 9.48 -11.46 2.53
CA ASP A 68 8.74 -12.66 2.20
C ASP A 68 7.37 -12.70 2.88
N VAL A 69 6.35 -13.06 2.12
CA VAL A 69 5.02 -13.37 2.64
C VAL A 69 4.84 -14.87 2.57
N ARG A 70 4.73 -15.52 3.72
CA ARG A 70 4.52 -16.97 3.80
C ARG A 70 3.03 -17.27 3.83
N ARG A 71 2.66 -18.29 3.09
CA ARG A 71 1.26 -18.71 2.99
C ARG A 71 1.03 -20.05 3.69
N PRO A 72 -0.22 -20.35 4.09
CA PRO A 72 -0.52 -21.62 4.78
C PRO A 72 -0.16 -22.87 3.99
N ASP A 73 -0.16 -22.80 2.67
CA ASP A 73 0.19 -23.93 1.79
C ASP A 73 1.70 -24.16 1.66
N GLY A 74 2.51 -23.36 2.34
CA GLY A 74 3.97 -23.45 2.29
C GLY A 74 4.62 -22.62 1.20
N SER A 75 3.86 -21.99 0.31
CA SER A 75 4.43 -21.14 -0.72
C SER A 75 4.87 -19.81 -0.12
N VAL A 76 5.79 -19.13 -0.81
CA VAL A 76 6.35 -17.85 -0.39
C VAL A 76 6.31 -16.91 -1.58
N ILE A 77 5.87 -15.69 -1.35
CA ILE A 77 5.89 -14.64 -2.36
C ILE A 77 6.66 -13.44 -1.85
N ARG A 78 7.46 -12.84 -2.72
CA ARG A 78 8.14 -11.57 -2.43
C ARG A 78 8.28 -10.76 -3.71
N PHE A 79 8.42 -9.45 -3.54
CA PHE A 79 8.52 -8.52 -4.65
C PHE A 79 9.85 -7.74 -4.58
N ASP A 80 10.17 -7.06 -5.68
CA ASP A 80 11.40 -6.27 -5.76
C ASP A 80 11.33 -4.96 -5.00
N SER A 81 10.13 -4.48 -4.70
CA SER A 81 9.94 -3.21 -4.00
C SER A 81 8.74 -3.26 -3.08
N ASN A 82 8.72 -2.33 -2.13
CA ASN A 82 7.56 -2.10 -1.29
C ASN A 82 6.63 -1.13 -2.01
N ALA A 83 5.35 -1.44 -2.08
CA ALA A 83 4.37 -0.58 -2.73
C ALA A 83 3.07 -0.51 -1.94
N ALA A 84 2.41 0.62 -2.05
CA ALA A 84 1.16 0.88 -1.37
C ALA A 84 0.18 1.56 -2.32
N VAL A 85 -1.10 1.42 -2.00
CA VAL A 85 -2.20 2.10 -2.69
C VAL A 85 -2.82 3.09 -1.74
N LEU A 86 -2.97 4.35 -2.15
CA LEU A 86 -3.57 5.38 -1.31
C LEU A 86 -5.07 5.15 -1.21
N VAL A 87 -5.58 5.28 0.00
CA VAL A 87 -7.01 5.09 0.29
C VAL A 87 -7.55 6.28 1.07
N ASN A 88 -8.86 6.47 1.03
CA ASN A 88 -9.53 7.50 1.81
C ASN A 88 -9.85 6.98 3.23
N LYS A 89 -10.59 7.76 4.01
CA LYS A 89 -10.96 7.40 5.39
C LYS A 89 -11.82 6.15 5.47
N THR A 90 -12.56 5.82 4.42
CA THR A 90 -13.39 4.62 4.34
C THR A 90 -12.62 3.43 3.75
N GLU A 91 -11.32 3.58 3.56
CA GLU A 91 -10.42 2.56 3.03
C GLU A 91 -10.72 2.16 1.59
N GLU A 92 -11.29 3.08 0.82
CA GLU A 92 -11.48 2.91 -0.61
C GLU A 92 -10.34 3.56 -1.39
N PRO A 93 -9.90 2.95 -2.52
CA PRO A 93 -8.83 3.53 -3.33
C PRO A 93 -9.18 4.94 -3.81
N ILE A 94 -8.22 5.86 -3.72
CA ILE A 94 -8.37 7.20 -4.27
C ILE A 94 -8.22 7.15 -5.79
N GLY A 95 -7.29 6.35 -6.30
CA GLY A 95 -7.08 6.18 -7.72
C GLY A 95 -8.10 5.25 -8.36
N THR A 96 -8.13 5.26 -9.69
CA THR A 96 -9.04 4.42 -10.48
C THR A 96 -8.34 3.21 -11.10
N ARG A 97 -7.00 3.17 -11.06
CA ARG A 97 -6.19 2.08 -11.63
C ARG A 97 -5.07 1.70 -10.68
N ILE A 98 -4.70 0.43 -10.71
CA ILE A 98 -3.57 -0.07 -9.94
C ILE A 98 -2.55 -0.64 -10.92
N PHE A 99 -1.27 -0.34 -10.68
CA PHE A 99 -0.16 -0.77 -11.52
C PHE A 99 0.57 -1.93 -10.87
N GLY A 100 0.82 -2.96 -11.66
CA GLY A 100 1.54 -4.14 -11.21
C GLY A 100 0.71 -5.08 -10.36
N PRO A 101 1.33 -6.20 -9.91
CA PRO A 101 0.61 -7.22 -9.16
C PRO A 101 0.34 -6.78 -7.72
N VAL A 102 -0.70 -7.34 -7.13
CA VAL A 102 -0.99 -7.22 -5.70
C VAL A 102 -1.11 -8.62 -5.11
N VAL A 103 -0.97 -8.72 -3.78
CA VAL A 103 -1.10 -10.01 -3.11
C VAL A 103 -2.57 -10.33 -2.87
N ARG A 104 -2.92 -11.62 -2.96
CA ARG A 104 -4.30 -12.05 -2.74
C ARG A 104 -4.74 -12.01 -1.27
N GLU A 105 -3.81 -11.86 -0.34
CA GLU A 105 -4.12 -11.69 1.08
C GLU A 105 -5.01 -10.47 1.35
N LEU A 106 -5.05 -9.51 0.42
CA LEU A 106 -5.93 -8.35 0.52
C LEU A 106 -7.41 -8.73 0.56
N ARG A 107 -7.79 -9.85 -0.07
CA ARG A 107 -9.18 -10.33 -0.07
C ARG A 107 -9.63 -10.65 1.35
N GLY A 108 -8.80 -11.32 2.12
CA GLY A 108 -9.10 -11.67 3.50
C GLY A 108 -9.15 -10.47 4.44
N ARG A 109 -8.57 -9.34 4.02
CA ARG A 109 -8.58 -8.09 4.78
C ARG A 109 -9.70 -7.13 4.36
N GLY A 110 -10.54 -7.52 3.37
CA GLY A 110 -11.67 -6.71 2.96
C GLY A 110 -11.38 -5.68 1.88
N PHE A 111 -10.23 -5.73 1.23
CA PHE A 111 -9.85 -4.76 0.19
C PHE A 111 -10.22 -5.25 -1.21
N MET A 112 -11.49 -5.58 -1.40
CA MET A 112 -11.98 -6.15 -2.66
C MET A 112 -11.88 -5.17 -3.84
N LYS A 113 -12.06 -3.88 -3.62
CA LYS A 113 -11.91 -2.89 -4.68
C LYS A 113 -10.50 -2.83 -5.22
N ILE A 114 -9.50 -2.93 -4.34
CA ILE A 114 -8.10 -2.96 -4.75
C ILE A 114 -7.85 -4.18 -5.63
N ILE A 115 -8.35 -5.34 -5.22
CA ILE A 115 -8.19 -6.58 -6.00
C ILE A 115 -8.88 -6.46 -7.35
N SER A 116 -10.08 -5.87 -7.40
CA SER A 116 -10.81 -5.73 -8.66
C SER A 116 -10.13 -4.78 -9.65
N LEU A 117 -9.40 -3.80 -9.16
CA LEU A 117 -8.68 -2.84 -10.00
C LEU A 117 -7.29 -3.32 -10.40
N ALA A 118 -6.75 -4.32 -9.73
CA ALA A 118 -5.41 -4.79 -9.99
C ALA A 118 -5.34 -5.62 -11.29
N PRO A 119 -4.29 -5.43 -12.11
CA PRO A 119 -4.13 -6.20 -13.33
C PRO A 119 -3.75 -7.66 -13.07
N GLU A 120 -3.16 -7.94 -11.93
CA GLU A 120 -2.73 -9.29 -11.57
C GLU A 120 -2.78 -9.46 -10.05
N VAL A 121 -3.31 -10.58 -9.60
CA VAL A 121 -3.40 -10.92 -8.17
C VAL A 121 -2.60 -12.19 -7.93
N LEU A 122 -1.54 -12.08 -7.19
CA LEU A 122 -0.63 -13.18 -6.87
C LEU A 122 -0.81 -13.59 -5.41
#